data_dbd3d81e110b05d01f7a90a472e3f35e
#
_entry.id   dbd3d81e110b05d01f7a90a472e3f35e
#
_cell.length_a   1.000
_cell.length_b   1.000
_cell.length_c   1.000
_cell.angle_alpha   90.00
_cell.angle_beta   90.00
_cell.angle_gamma   90.00
#
_symmetry.space_group_name_H-M   'P 1'
#
loop_
_entity.id
_entity.type
_entity.pdbx_description
1 polymer ?
#
loop_
_entity_poly.entity_id
_entity_poly.type
_entity_poly.pdbx_seq_one_letter_code
_entity_poly.pdbx_strand_id
1 'polypeptide(L)'
;MLTHPTIDQLRALRLDGMAEAFVELQSQDAARDLAPAEWLALLLDREAAYRGTQRFKSRLRNAKLRHGQASIEDVDYRAARRLDKALFQQLAAGRWIAEHRNLLITGPCGVGKSWLSCALAQKACRDGYTVHYARVPRLFADLELAHGDGRFARLFRTLTKADLLILDDWGPDRLSANQRRDLMEIVE
;
A
#
# COMPACT_ATOMS: atom_id res chain seq x y z
N MET A 1 -26.61 26.42 -8.30
CA MET A 1 -26.69 25.40 -9.33
C MET A 1 -27.63 24.31 -8.82
N LEU A 2 -28.73 24.05 -9.51
CA LEU A 2 -29.62 22.93 -9.15
C LEU A 2 -28.86 21.64 -9.50
N THR A 3 -28.55 20.83 -8.47
CA THR A 3 -27.90 19.53 -8.65
C THR A 3 -28.89 18.57 -9.33
N HIS A 4 -28.46 17.84 -10.33
CA HIS A 4 -29.32 16.87 -11.02
C HIS A 4 -29.72 15.75 -10.06
N PRO A 5 -31.00 15.40 -9.90
CA PRO A 5 -31.45 14.41 -8.89
C PRO A 5 -30.70 13.07 -8.96
N THR A 6 -30.31 12.64 -10.17
CA THR A 6 -29.54 11.41 -10.38
C THR A 6 -28.14 11.48 -9.74
N ILE A 7 -27.48 12.66 -9.75
CA ILE A 7 -26.16 12.84 -9.14
C ILE A 7 -26.25 12.70 -7.63
N ASP A 8 -27.29 13.27 -7.02
CA ASP A 8 -27.52 13.18 -5.60
C ASP A 8 -27.83 11.73 -5.17
N GLN A 9 -28.58 10.98 -6.00
CA GLN A 9 -28.83 9.56 -5.77
C GLN A 9 -27.55 8.72 -5.88
N LEU A 10 -26.72 8.94 -6.90
CA LEU A 10 -25.44 8.24 -7.05
C LEU A 10 -24.54 8.46 -5.84
N ARG A 11 -24.42 9.69 -5.37
CA ARG A 11 -23.64 10.03 -4.16
C ARG A 11 -24.22 9.40 -2.89
N ALA A 12 -25.53 9.41 -2.72
CA ALA A 12 -26.21 8.77 -1.60
C ALA A 12 -25.93 7.25 -1.56
N LEU A 13 -25.80 6.62 -2.74
CA LEU A 13 -25.42 5.21 -2.90
C LEU A 13 -23.89 4.98 -2.84
N ARG A 14 -23.08 6.01 -2.58
CA ARG A 14 -21.61 5.96 -2.58
C ARG A 14 -21.02 5.47 -3.92
N LEU A 15 -21.62 5.92 -5.01
CA LEU A 15 -21.18 5.70 -6.38
C LEU A 15 -20.53 6.98 -6.93
N ASP A 16 -19.50 7.47 -6.20
CA ASP A 16 -18.88 8.77 -6.47
C ASP A 16 -18.19 8.82 -7.83
N GLY A 17 -17.54 7.72 -8.25
CA GLY A 17 -16.93 7.61 -9.57
C GLY A 17 -17.97 7.69 -10.70
N MET A 18 -19.13 7.07 -10.53
CA MET A 18 -20.25 7.19 -11.48
C MET A 18 -20.81 8.62 -11.48
N ALA A 19 -20.94 9.27 -10.33
CA ALA A 19 -21.44 10.63 -10.24
C ALA A 19 -20.51 11.63 -10.95
N GLU A 20 -19.20 11.50 -10.79
CA GLU A 20 -18.21 12.30 -11.51
C GLU A 20 -18.26 12.05 -13.01
N ALA A 21 -18.28 10.78 -13.43
CA ALA A 21 -18.35 10.41 -14.83
C ALA A 21 -19.66 10.86 -15.49
N PHE A 22 -20.77 10.82 -14.79
CA PHE A 22 -22.07 11.28 -15.30
C PHE A 22 -22.02 12.77 -15.64
N VAL A 23 -21.45 13.61 -14.77
CA VAL A 23 -21.27 15.04 -15.04
C VAL A 23 -20.36 15.28 -16.23
N GLU A 24 -19.24 14.56 -16.30
CA GLU A 24 -18.26 14.66 -17.38
C GLU A 24 -18.87 14.29 -18.72
N LEU A 25 -19.56 13.15 -18.81
CA LEU A 25 -20.20 12.66 -20.05
C LEU A 25 -21.35 13.59 -20.52
N GLN A 26 -22.11 14.18 -19.61
CA GLN A 26 -23.15 15.16 -19.99
C GLN A 26 -22.57 16.42 -20.65
N SER A 27 -21.33 16.77 -20.37
CA SER A 27 -20.65 17.94 -20.94
C SER A 27 -19.98 17.66 -22.29
N GLN A 28 -19.89 16.38 -22.70
CA GLN A 28 -19.23 15.96 -23.93
C GLN A 28 -20.24 15.71 -25.06
N ASP A 29 -20.10 16.42 -26.16
CA ASP A 29 -20.99 16.23 -27.34
C ASP A 29 -20.91 14.80 -27.89
N ALA A 30 -19.72 14.20 -27.91
CA ALA A 30 -19.50 12.82 -28.36
C ALA A 30 -20.27 11.76 -27.56
N ALA A 31 -20.67 12.08 -26.33
CA ALA A 31 -21.44 11.16 -25.48
C ALA A 31 -22.93 11.14 -25.83
N ARG A 32 -23.42 12.08 -26.64
CA ARG A 32 -24.85 12.15 -27.02
C ARG A 32 -25.29 11.03 -27.96
N ASP A 33 -24.35 10.51 -28.74
CA ASP A 33 -24.62 9.46 -29.75
C ASP A 33 -24.42 8.05 -29.20
N LEU A 34 -24.01 7.92 -27.92
CA LEU A 34 -23.79 6.62 -27.26
C LEU A 34 -25.13 5.93 -26.95
N ALA A 35 -25.17 4.62 -27.17
CA ALA A 35 -26.32 3.81 -26.75
C ALA A 35 -26.40 3.76 -25.20
N PRO A 36 -27.57 3.57 -24.60
CA PRO A 36 -27.75 3.51 -23.14
C PRO A 36 -26.86 2.46 -22.46
N ALA A 37 -26.60 1.33 -23.13
CA ALA A 37 -25.71 0.28 -22.62
C ALA A 37 -24.25 0.74 -22.57
N GLU A 38 -23.79 1.50 -23.56
CA GLU A 38 -22.43 2.05 -23.60
C GLU A 38 -22.25 3.12 -22.51
N TRP A 39 -23.23 3.98 -22.32
CA TRP A 39 -23.27 4.92 -21.20
C TRP A 39 -23.10 4.22 -19.85
N LEU A 40 -23.90 3.18 -19.62
CA LEU A 40 -23.82 2.42 -18.38
C LEU A 40 -22.45 1.75 -18.20
N ALA A 41 -21.90 1.16 -19.26
CA ALA A 41 -20.57 0.54 -19.22
C ALA A 41 -19.48 1.54 -18.81
N LEU A 42 -19.46 2.74 -19.42
CA LEU A 42 -18.52 3.79 -19.06
C LEU A 42 -18.66 4.25 -17.61
N LEU A 43 -19.87 4.38 -17.10
CA LEU A 43 -20.10 4.75 -15.69
C LEU A 43 -19.61 3.67 -14.76
N LEU A 44 -19.85 2.39 -15.06
CA LEU A 44 -19.37 1.25 -14.24
C LEU A 44 -17.85 1.15 -14.24
N ASP A 45 -17.20 1.32 -15.39
CA ASP A 45 -15.74 1.31 -15.49
C ASP A 45 -15.12 2.44 -14.68
N ARG A 46 -15.72 3.62 -14.70
CA ARG A 46 -15.24 4.77 -13.92
C ARG A 46 -15.39 4.52 -12.42
N GLU A 47 -16.51 3.94 -11.99
CA GLU A 47 -16.74 3.57 -10.59
C GLU A 47 -15.72 2.50 -10.13
N ALA A 48 -15.47 1.49 -10.94
CA ALA A 48 -14.48 0.46 -10.64
C ALA A 48 -13.07 1.05 -10.48
N ALA A 49 -12.66 1.95 -11.37
CA ALA A 49 -11.39 2.66 -11.32
C ALA A 49 -11.30 3.59 -10.09
N TYR A 50 -12.37 4.33 -9.77
CA TYR A 50 -12.47 5.18 -8.59
C TYR A 50 -12.29 4.37 -7.31
N ARG A 51 -13.04 3.27 -7.16
CA ARG A 51 -12.92 2.37 -6.00
C ARG A 51 -11.53 1.75 -5.89
N GLY A 52 -10.94 1.34 -7.01
CA GLY A 52 -9.55 0.86 -7.07
C GLY A 52 -8.58 1.89 -6.49
N THR A 53 -8.70 3.13 -6.94
CA THR A 53 -7.87 4.26 -6.47
C THR A 53 -8.08 4.54 -4.98
N GLN A 54 -9.31 4.54 -4.47
CA GLN A 54 -9.59 4.77 -3.06
C GLN A 54 -9.05 3.64 -2.17
N ARG A 55 -9.17 2.38 -2.62
CA ARG A 55 -8.58 1.22 -1.92
C ARG A 55 -7.05 1.33 -1.86
N PHE A 56 -6.41 1.68 -2.97
CA PHE A 56 -4.96 1.91 -3.01
C PHE A 56 -4.54 3.02 -2.05
N LYS A 57 -5.18 4.20 -2.10
CA LYS A 57 -4.91 5.32 -1.19
C LYS A 57 -5.06 4.92 0.27
N SER A 58 -6.08 4.13 0.59
CA SER A 58 -6.30 3.62 1.95
C SER A 58 -5.19 2.67 2.40
N ARG A 59 -4.80 1.70 1.55
CA ARG A 59 -3.68 0.78 1.85
C ARG A 59 -2.38 1.54 2.07
N LEU A 60 -2.06 2.48 1.17
CA LEU A 60 -0.83 3.27 1.25
C LEU A 60 -0.77 4.11 2.54
N ARG A 61 -1.88 4.75 2.92
CA ARG A 61 -1.98 5.49 4.18
C ARG A 61 -1.77 4.58 5.40
N ASN A 62 -2.38 3.39 5.38
CA ASN A 62 -2.30 2.43 6.48
C ASN A 62 -0.92 1.75 6.57
N ALA A 63 -0.20 1.64 5.46
CA ALA A 63 1.15 1.08 5.41
C ALA A 63 2.19 1.88 6.19
N LYS A 64 1.95 3.18 6.43
CA LYS A 64 2.82 4.11 7.20
C LYS A 64 4.26 4.14 6.70
N LEU A 65 4.47 4.06 5.38
CA LEU A 65 5.79 4.03 4.77
C LEU A 65 6.61 5.28 5.13
N ARG A 66 7.89 5.08 5.46
CA ARG A 66 8.85 6.18 5.71
C ARG A 66 8.99 7.08 4.48
N HIS A 67 9.04 6.47 3.29
CA HIS A 67 9.11 7.13 1.99
C HIS A 67 7.83 6.87 1.21
N GLY A 68 6.73 7.54 1.59
CA GLY A 68 5.40 7.29 1.02
C GLY A 68 5.28 7.61 -0.47
N GLN A 69 6.21 8.41 -1.02
CA GLN A 69 6.26 8.76 -2.45
C GLN A 69 7.23 7.87 -3.25
N ALA A 70 7.94 6.94 -2.57
CA ALA A 70 8.85 6.05 -3.27
C ALA A 70 8.08 5.15 -4.25
N SER A 71 8.51 5.13 -5.51
CA SER A 71 7.89 4.33 -6.57
C SER A 71 8.93 3.49 -7.29
N ILE A 72 8.53 2.31 -7.78
CA ILE A 72 9.42 1.45 -8.55
C ILE A 72 9.85 2.09 -9.88
N GLU A 73 9.05 3.01 -10.40
CA GLU A 73 9.30 3.78 -11.60
C GLU A 73 10.44 4.78 -11.42
N ASP A 74 10.65 5.28 -10.19
CA ASP A 74 11.63 6.31 -9.84
C ASP A 74 12.98 5.71 -9.40
N VAL A 75 13.19 4.41 -9.55
CA VAL A 75 14.44 3.75 -9.15
C VAL A 75 15.58 4.16 -10.06
N ASP A 76 16.57 4.87 -9.50
CA ASP A 76 17.82 5.18 -10.19
C ASP A 76 18.74 3.96 -10.20
N TYR A 77 18.83 3.29 -11.34
CA TYR A 77 19.72 2.15 -11.56
C TYR A 77 21.17 2.55 -11.89
N ARG A 78 21.44 3.85 -12.12
CA ARG A 78 22.81 4.35 -12.37
C ARG A 78 23.57 4.64 -11.08
N ALA A 79 22.85 4.75 -9.96
CA ALA A 79 23.47 4.97 -8.65
C ALA A 79 24.48 3.85 -8.34
N ALA A 80 25.64 4.23 -7.74
CA ALA A 80 26.78 3.33 -7.46
C ALA A 80 26.49 2.35 -6.30
N ARG A 81 25.37 1.63 -6.35
CA ARG A 81 24.92 0.65 -5.36
C ARG A 81 24.82 -0.78 -5.89
N ARG A 82 25.25 -1.02 -7.14
CA ARG A 82 25.21 -2.34 -7.79
C ARG A 82 23.85 -3.04 -7.71
N LEU A 83 22.75 -2.29 -7.81
CA LEU A 83 21.42 -2.85 -7.83
C LEU A 83 21.18 -3.56 -9.16
N ASP A 84 20.92 -4.86 -9.12
CA ASP A 84 20.50 -5.61 -10.29
C ASP A 84 19.09 -5.21 -10.70
N LYS A 85 18.97 -4.61 -11.89
CA LYS A 85 17.69 -4.15 -12.44
C LYS A 85 16.72 -5.30 -12.70
N ALA A 86 17.23 -6.42 -13.26
CA ALA A 86 16.37 -7.56 -13.60
C ALA A 86 15.81 -8.21 -12.33
N LEU A 87 16.64 -8.41 -11.32
CA LEU A 87 16.23 -8.89 -10.01
C LEU A 87 15.20 -7.95 -9.36
N PHE A 88 15.45 -6.64 -9.37
CA PHE A 88 14.52 -5.69 -8.76
C PHE A 88 13.16 -5.66 -9.48
N GLN A 89 13.14 -5.75 -10.80
CA GLN A 89 11.90 -5.86 -11.58
C GLN A 89 11.16 -7.18 -11.28
N GLN A 90 11.88 -8.28 -11.10
CA GLN A 90 11.31 -9.55 -10.68
C GLN A 90 10.66 -9.45 -9.29
N LEU A 91 11.33 -8.77 -8.34
CA LEU A 91 10.77 -8.51 -7.00
C LEU A 91 9.53 -7.61 -7.07
N ALA A 92 9.52 -6.60 -7.95
CA ALA A 92 8.39 -5.72 -8.17
C ALA A 92 7.15 -6.44 -8.73
N ALA A 93 7.32 -7.61 -9.37
CA ALA A 93 6.20 -8.46 -9.80
C ALA A 93 5.41 -9.10 -8.64
N GLY A 94 5.93 -9.06 -7.40
CA GLY A 94 5.21 -9.42 -6.18
C GLY A 94 5.01 -10.92 -5.92
N ARG A 95 5.51 -11.83 -6.77
CA ARG A 95 5.33 -13.29 -6.61
C ARG A 95 5.81 -13.80 -5.26
N TRP A 96 6.94 -13.28 -4.77
CA TRP A 96 7.52 -13.66 -3.48
C TRP A 96 6.58 -13.36 -2.30
N ILE A 97 5.72 -12.33 -2.39
CA ILE A 97 4.69 -12.04 -1.39
C ILE A 97 3.61 -13.12 -1.42
N ALA A 98 3.08 -13.45 -2.61
CA ALA A 98 2.06 -14.48 -2.79
C ALA A 98 2.56 -15.88 -2.37
N GLU A 99 3.88 -16.14 -2.51
CA GLU A 99 4.54 -17.38 -2.15
C GLU A 99 5.04 -17.37 -0.68
N HIS A 100 4.70 -16.35 0.11
CA HIS A 100 5.11 -16.18 1.52
C HIS A 100 6.63 -16.28 1.73
N ARG A 101 7.42 -15.76 0.79
CA ARG A 101 8.89 -15.76 0.88
C ARG A 101 9.39 -14.50 1.55
N ASN A 102 10.43 -14.65 2.37
CA ASN A 102 11.10 -13.52 2.99
C ASN A 102 12.10 -12.87 2.03
N LEU A 103 12.22 -11.54 2.10
CA LEU A 103 13.19 -10.73 1.37
C LEU A 103 14.12 -10.02 2.35
N LEU A 104 15.42 -10.25 2.23
CA LEU A 104 16.45 -9.54 2.99
C LEU A 104 17.15 -8.53 2.09
N ILE A 105 17.12 -7.24 2.48
CA ILE A 105 17.81 -6.16 1.78
C ILE A 105 19.01 -5.73 2.63
N THR A 106 20.22 -6.09 2.17
CA THR A 106 21.47 -5.81 2.89
C THR A 106 22.33 -4.82 2.11
N GLY A 107 23.26 -4.15 2.79
CA GLY A 107 24.20 -3.22 2.19
C GLY A 107 24.60 -2.07 3.12
N PRO A 108 25.57 -1.23 2.70
CA PRO A 108 26.05 -0.09 3.48
C PRO A 108 24.95 0.91 3.85
N CYS A 109 25.22 1.76 4.82
CA CYS A 109 24.33 2.88 5.13
C CYS A 109 24.27 3.87 3.94
N GLY A 110 23.12 4.50 3.73
CA GLY A 110 22.97 5.55 2.69
C GLY A 110 22.70 5.05 1.26
N VAL A 111 22.83 3.75 0.95
CA VAL A 111 22.59 3.23 -0.41
C VAL A 111 21.13 3.16 -0.85
N GLY A 112 20.18 3.57 0.02
CA GLY A 112 18.76 3.65 -0.30
C GLY A 112 17.95 2.38 0.00
N LYS A 113 18.39 1.48 0.90
CA LYS A 113 17.64 0.26 1.27
C LYS A 113 16.21 0.55 1.69
N SER A 114 16.02 1.47 2.64
CA SER A 114 14.68 1.87 3.13
C SER A 114 13.82 2.48 2.04
N TRP A 115 14.41 3.22 1.11
CA TRP A 115 13.70 3.79 -0.02
C TRP A 115 13.24 2.69 -1.00
N LEU A 116 14.13 1.76 -1.33
CA LEU A 116 13.82 0.62 -2.21
C LEU A 116 12.75 -0.29 -1.60
N SER A 117 12.82 -0.57 -0.30
CA SER A 117 11.78 -1.35 0.39
C SER A 117 10.43 -0.64 0.36
N CYS A 118 10.40 0.71 0.53
CA CYS A 118 9.19 1.49 0.40
C CYS A 118 8.65 1.52 -1.03
N ALA A 119 9.50 1.53 -2.06
CA ALA A 119 9.08 1.45 -3.46
C ALA A 119 8.39 0.10 -3.77
N LEU A 120 8.96 -1.02 -3.30
CA LEU A 120 8.33 -2.34 -3.39
C LEU A 120 7.01 -2.40 -2.61
N ALA A 121 6.97 -1.80 -1.41
CA ALA A 121 5.77 -1.71 -0.59
C ALA A 121 4.64 -0.92 -1.25
N GLN A 122 4.96 0.21 -1.88
CA GLN A 122 4.00 1.02 -2.62
C GLN A 122 3.42 0.22 -3.80
N LYS A 123 4.28 -0.52 -4.52
CA LYS A 123 3.83 -1.42 -5.59
C LYS A 123 2.93 -2.53 -5.04
N ALA A 124 3.28 -3.16 -3.92
CA ALA A 124 2.45 -4.16 -3.25
C ALA A 124 1.07 -3.59 -2.87
N CYS A 125 0.99 -2.37 -2.32
CA CYS A 125 -0.28 -1.68 -2.05
C CYS A 125 -1.10 -1.48 -3.34
N ARG A 126 -0.45 -1.16 -4.46
CA ARG A 126 -1.08 -0.97 -5.77
C ARG A 126 -1.66 -2.29 -6.29
N ASP A 127 -0.95 -3.40 -6.09
CA ASP A 127 -1.38 -4.75 -6.49
C ASP A 127 -2.44 -5.36 -5.56
N GLY A 128 -2.78 -4.67 -4.47
CA GLY A 128 -3.88 -5.07 -3.60
C GLY A 128 -3.47 -5.63 -2.26
N TYR A 129 -2.18 -5.83 -2.00
CA TYR A 129 -1.66 -6.32 -0.73
C TYR A 129 -1.78 -5.29 0.39
N THR A 130 -2.01 -5.75 1.60
CA THR A 130 -1.92 -4.97 2.83
C THR A 130 -0.48 -4.94 3.30
N VAL A 131 0.05 -3.74 3.53
CA VAL A 131 1.45 -3.54 3.93
C VAL A 131 1.50 -2.86 5.29
N HIS A 132 2.44 -3.27 6.13
CA HIS A 132 2.78 -2.57 7.36
C HIS A 132 4.29 -2.32 7.40
N TYR A 133 4.68 -1.06 7.58
CA TYR A 133 6.09 -0.66 7.73
C TYR A 133 6.35 -0.29 9.19
N ALA A 134 7.40 -0.85 9.76
CA ALA A 134 7.85 -0.54 11.11
C ALA A 134 9.39 -0.40 11.17
N ARG A 135 9.86 0.57 11.93
CA ARG A 135 11.26 0.62 12.35
C ARG A 135 11.42 -0.26 13.59
N VAL A 136 12.34 -1.21 13.52
CA VAL A 136 12.52 -2.23 14.56
C VAL A 136 12.66 -1.64 15.96
N PRO A 137 13.51 -0.61 16.22
CA PRO A 137 13.62 -0.06 17.57
C PRO A 137 12.30 0.54 18.09
N ARG A 138 11.54 1.20 17.21
CA ARG A 138 10.25 1.79 17.57
C ARG A 138 9.17 0.74 17.78
N LEU A 139 9.18 -0.30 16.93
CA LEU A 139 8.23 -1.41 17.06
C LEU A 139 8.33 -2.06 18.43
N PHE A 140 9.55 -2.35 18.89
CA PHE A 140 9.73 -2.96 20.22
C PHE A 140 9.35 -2.04 21.37
N ALA A 141 9.61 -0.73 21.26
CA ALA A 141 9.12 0.23 22.24
C ALA A 141 7.58 0.27 22.30
N ASP A 142 6.93 0.25 21.14
CA ASP A 142 5.46 0.23 21.03
C ASP A 142 4.87 -1.10 21.57
N LEU A 143 5.53 -2.25 21.34
CA LEU A 143 5.13 -3.56 21.88
C LEU A 143 5.28 -3.60 23.42
N GLU A 144 6.37 -3.10 23.97
CA GLU A 144 6.60 -3.03 25.41
C GLU A 144 5.54 -2.18 26.13
N LEU A 145 5.23 -1.02 25.57
CA LEU A 145 4.13 -0.18 26.06
C LEU A 145 2.77 -0.91 25.94
N ALA A 146 2.54 -1.62 24.84
CA ALA A 146 1.31 -2.34 24.60
C ALA A 146 1.10 -3.53 25.56
N HIS A 147 2.16 -4.18 26.03
CA HIS A 147 2.09 -5.18 27.10
C HIS A 147 1.62 -4.56 28.42
N GLY A 148 2.08 -3.34 28.72
CA GLY A 148 1.72 -2.64 29.98
C GLY A 148 0.29 -2.10 30.01
N ASP A 149 -0.26 -1.69 28.87
CA ASP A 149 -1.59 -1.04 28.76
C ASP A 149 -2.68 -1.92 28.11
N GLY A 150 -2.39 -3.20 27.86
CA GLY A 150 -3.36 -4.17 27.33
C GLY A 150 -3.66 -4.04 25.83
N ARG A 151 -2.93 -3.21 25.07
CA ARG A 151 -3.11 -3.03 23.61
C ARG A 151 -2.35 -4.06 22.78
N PHE A 152 -1.56 -4.95 23.41
CA PHE A 152 -0.70 -5.92 22.72
C PHE A 152 -1.46 -6.73 21.67
N ALA A 153 -2.57 -7.38 22.04
CA ALA A 153 -3.34 -8.21 21.12
C ALA A 153 -3.85 -7.45 19.87
N ARG A 154 -4.13 -6.15 20.02
CA ARG A 154 -4.55 -5.29 18.90
C ARG A 154 -3.37 -4.96 17.99
N LEU A 155 -2.23 -4.58 18.55
CA LEU A 155 -1.02 -4.27 17.78
C LEU A 155 -0.51 -5.52 17.06
N PHE A 156 -0.40 -6.63 17.77
CA PHE A 156 -0.01 -7.94 17.24
C PHE A 156 -0.89 -8.33 16.05
N ARG A 157 -2.22 -8.27 16.19
CA ARG A 157 -3.15 -8.55 15.09
C ARG A 157 -2.93 -7.64 13.88
N THR A 158 -2.51 -6.40 14.07
CA THR A 158 -2.21 -5.48 12.97
C THR A 158 -0.97 -5.91 12.20
N LEU A 159 0.04 -6.41 12.89
CA LEU A 159 1.29 -6.89 12.30
C LEU A 159 1.08 -8.20 11.54
N THR A 160 0.42 -9.18 12.18
CA THR A 160 0.22 -10.53 11.64
C THR A 160 -0.84 -10.61 10.52
N LYS A 161 -1.70 -9.59 10.38
CA LYS A 161 -2.67 -9.50 9.27
C LYS A 161 -2.13 -8.84 8.02
N ALA A 162 -0.92 -8.28 8.06
CA ALA A 162 -0.31 -7.68 6.90
C ALA A 162 0.19 -8.77 5.94
N ASP A 163 -0.13 -8.65 4.64
CA ASP A 163 0.44 -9.53 3.61
C ASP A 163 1.95 -9.30 3.46
N LEU A 164 2.41 -8.07 3.75
CA LEU A 164 3.82 -7.68 3.75
C LEU A 164 4.15 -6.85 4.98
N LEU A 165 5.00 -7.38 5.86
CA LEU A 165 5.59 -6.65 6.98
C LEU A 165 7.01 -6.22 6.62
N ILE A 166 7.30 -4.92 6.72
CA ILE A 166 8.64 -4.36 6.52
C ILE A 166 9.23 -3.98 7.86
N LEU A 167 10.34 -4.61 8.19
CA LEU A 167 11.13 -4.34 9.39
C LEU A 167 12.41 -3.60 8.99
N ASP A 168 12.39 -2.28 9.11
CA ASP A 168 13.53 -1.42 8.76
C ASP A 168 14.40 -1.10 10.00
N ASP A 169 15.63 -0.66 9.76
CA ASP A 169 16.63 -0.40 10.79
C ASP A 169 16.91 -1.66 11.66
N TRP A 170 17.02 -2.82 11.01
CA TRP A 170 17.31 -4.10 11.65
C TRP A 170 18.74 -4.18 12.16
N GLY A 171 18.93 -4.53 13.44
CA GLY A 171 20.21 -4.95 13.99
C GLY A 171 21.10 -3.89 14.63
N PRO A 172 20.73 -2.59 14.79
CA PRO A 172 21.56 -1.64 15.52
C PRO A 172 21.69 -2.00 17.03
N ASP A 173 20.64 -2.57 17.62
CA ASP A 173 20.59 -2.93 19.03
C ASP A 173 20.43 -4.44 19.23
N ARG A 174 20.94 -4.93 20.39
CA ARG A 174 20.70 -6.32 20.83
C ARG A 174 19.28 -6.43 21.39
N LEU A 175 18.52 -7.39 20.88
CA LEU A 175 17.18 -7.66 21.35
C LEU A 175 17.20 -8.29 22.76
N SER A 176 16.33 -7.82 23.65
CA SER A 176 16.05 -8.45 24.96
C SER A 176 15.37 -9.81 24.78
N ALA A 177 15.27 -10.61 25.84
CA ALA A 177 14.59 -11.91 25.79
C ALA A 177 13.10 -11.79 25.41
N ASN A 178 12.42 -10.74 25.89
CA ASN A 178 11.02 -10.49 25.57
C ASN A 178 10.86 -10.06 24.11
N GLN A 179 11.69 -9.13 23.65
CA GLN A 179 11.68 -8.67 22.24
C GLN A 179 11.94 -9.80 21.25
N ARG A 180 12.83 -10.76 21.60
CA ARG A 180 13.03 -11.95 20.75
C ARG A 180 11.80 -12.84 20.70
N ARG A 181 11.09 -13.02 21.81
CA ARG A 181 9.83 -13.79 21.86
C ARG A 181 8.75 -13.13 21.00
N ASP A 182 8.52 -11.83 21.22
CA ASP A 182 7.55 -11.06 20.44
C ASP A 182 7.86 -11.12 18.94
N LEU A 183 9.15 -11.04 18.59
CA LEU A 183 9.56 -11.12 17.19
C LEU A 183 9.28 -12.50 16.57
N MET A 184 9.63 -13.58 17.27
CA MET A 184 9.38 -14.94 16.80
C MET A 184 7.88 -15.16 16.57
N GLU A 185 7.06 -14.72 17.50
CA GLU A 185 5.60 -14.81 17.41
C GLU A 185 5.00 -13.98 16.26
N ILE A 186 5.66 -12.86 15.86
CA ILE A 186 5.23 -12.04 14.73
C ILE A 186 5.62 -12.69 13.38
N VAL A 187 6.74 -13.42 13.33
CA VAL A 187 7.32 -13.95 12.09
C VAL A 187 6.82 -15.36 11.77
N GLU A 188 6.36 -16.12 12.79
CA GLU A 188 5.68 -17.43 12.62
C GLU A 188 4.24 -17.25 12.10
#